data_c7a8c29886ea2517be27074f95004486
#
_entry.id   c7a8c29886ea2517be27074f95004486
#
_cell.length_a   1.000
_cell.length_b   1.000
_cell.length_c   1.000
_cell.angle_alpha   90.00
_cell.angle_beta   90.00
_cell.angle_gamma   90.00
#
_symmetry.space_group_name_H-M   'P 1'
#
loop_
_entity.id
_entity.type
_entity.pdbx_description
1 polymer ?
#
loop_
_entity_poly.entity_id
_entity_poly.type
_entity_poly.pdbx_seq_one_letter_code
_entity_poly.pdbx_strand_id
1 'polypeptide(L)'
;MNLKFSHKILLAASGVVVLAFALFTLYNDYLQRSTIKQNLESSIQQSGELTASSVQNWLSGRILVLESLTQNVAHQGSAVDLPGLVDQPAFTSNFQFTYVGQTNGVFTQRPDAKMPDGYDPRQRPWYKQAVAADKPMLTPPYMAAVGGQIVTIAMP
;
A
#
# COMPACT_ATOMS: atom_id res chain seq x y z
N MET A 1 -44.57 4.90 -60.72
CA MET A 1 -45.46 4.10 -59.82
C MET A 1 -46.08 5.07 -58.82
N ASN A 2 -47.32 5.49 -59.01
CA ASN A 2 -48.00 6.46 -58.12
C ASN A 2 -48.51 5.71 -56.90
N LEU A 3 -47.79 5.84 -55.75
CA LEU A 3 -48.22 5.32 -54.46
C LEU A 3 -49.59 5.91 -54.08
N LYS A 4 -50.53 5.07 -53.65
CA LYS A 4 -51.83 5.51 -53.11
C LYS A 4 -51.62 6.45 -51.94
N PHE A 5 -52.48 7.43 -51.75
CA PHE A 5 -52.40 8.46 -50.71
C PHE A 5 -52.11 7.87 -49.27
N SER A 6 -52.76 6.76 -48.94
CA SER A 6 -52.56 6.04 -47.68
C SER A 6 -51.11 5.53 -47.47
N HIS A 7 -50.45 5.09 -48.53
CA HIS A 7 -49.03 4.64 -48.42
C HIS A 7 -48.09 5.82 -48.25
N LYS A 8 -48.39 6.99 -48.76
CA LYS A 8 -47.58 8.19 -48.52
C LYS A 8 -47.64 8.64 -47.02
N ILE A 9 -48.84 8.60 -46.45
CA ILE A 9 -49.02 8.91 -44.99
C ILE A 9 -48.31 7.89 -44.13
N LEU A 10 -48.44 6.58 -44.45
CA LEU A 10 -47.76 5.53 -43.69
C LEU A 10 -46.24 5.67 -43.73
N LEU A 11 -45.66 5.95 -44.90
CA LEU A 11 -44.23 6.19 -45.06
C LEU A 11 -43.75 7.44 -44.31
N ALA A 12 -44.53 8.52 -44.34
CA ALA A 12 -44.17 9.74 -43.58
C ALA A 12 -44.23 9.47 -42.06
N ALA A 13 -45.29 8.81 -41.58
CA ALA A 13 -45.40 8.49 -40.16
C ALA A 13 -44.29 7.55 -39.67
N SER A 14 -43.99 6.47 -40.43
CA SER A 14 -42.88 5.59 -40.08
C SER A 14 -41.51 6.28 -40.11
N GLY A 15 -41.30 7.18 -41.07
CA GLY A 15 -40.06 7.99 -41.13
C GLY A 15 -39.87 8.87 -39.89
N VAL A 16 -40.94 9.52 -39.43
CA VAL A 16 -40.87 10.33 -38.19
C VAL A 16 -40.56 9.47 -36.98
N VAL A 17 -41.20 8.30 -36.84
CA VAL A 17 -40.93 7.40 -35.75
C VAL A 17 -39.47 6.90 -35.74
N VAL A 18 -38.97 6.46 -36.90
CA VAL A 18 -37.55 6.02 -37.04
C VAL A 18 -36.59 7.14 -36.67
N LEU A 19 -36.85 8.36 -37.12
CA LEU A 19 -36.02 9.52 -36.83
C LEU A 19 -36.04 9.87 -35.34
N ALA A 20 -37.21 9.82 -34.70
CA ALA A 20 -37.34 10.02 -33.26
C ALA A 20 -36.56 8.96 -32.47
N PHE A 21 -36.65 7.68 -32.85
CA PHE A 21 -35.84 6.62 -32.19
C PHE A 21 -34.35 6.78 -32.41
N ALA A 22 -33.94 7.18 -33.62
CA ALA A 22 -32.51 7.44 -33.88
C ALA A 22 -31.96 8.56 -33.01
N LEU A 23 -32.66 9.69 -32.92
CA LEU A 23 -32.28 10.81 -32.05
C LEU A 23 -32.27 10.41 -30.59
N PHE A 24 -33.27 9.67 -30.14
CA PHE A 24 -33.33 9.17 -28.77
C PHE A 24 -32.14 8.24 -28.42
N THR A 25 -31.80 7.34 -29.36
CA THR A 25 -30.66 6.42 -29.16
C THR A 25 -29.34 7.18 -29.09
N LEU A 26 -29.10 8.13 -29.98
CA LEU A 26 -27.88 8.96 -29.95
C LEU A 26 -27.79 9.79 -28.68
N TYR A 27 -28.90 10.35 -28.23
CA TYR A 27 -28.94 11.13 -27.00
C TYR A 27 -28.64 10.25 -25.75
N ASN A 28 -29.25 9.06 -25.69
CA ASN A 28 -28.96 8.11 -24.59
C ASN A 28 -27.51 7.61 -24.61
N ASP A 29 -26.95 7.30 -25.79
CA ASP A 29 -25.54 6.87 -25.88
C ASP A 29 -24.59 7.97 -25.37
N TYR A 30 -24.86 9.22 -25.78
CA TYR A 30 -24.07 10.36 -25.26
C TYR A 30 -24.13 10.51 -23.75
N LEU A 31 -25.32 10.46 -23.15
CA LEU A 31 -25.51 10.56 -21.70
C LEU A 31 -24.85 9.39 -20.96
N GLN A 32 -25.03 8.16 -21.44
CA GLN A 32 -24.47 6.98 -20.80
C GLN A 32 -22.94 7.00 -20.82
N ARG A 33 -22.31 7.38 -21.91
CA ARG A 33 -20.84 7.48 -21.99
C ARG A 33 -20.29 8.50 -20.99
N SER A 34 -20.93 9.65 -20.85
CA SER A 34 -20.53 10.66 -19.89
C SER A 34 -20.65 10.16 -18.43
N THR A 35 -21.80 9.55 -18.12
CA THR A 35 -22.04 9.00 -16.77
C THR A 35 -21.10 7.84 -16.43
N ILE A 36 -20.86 6.93 -17.36
CA ILE A 36 -19.94 5.80 -17.15
C ILE A 36 -18.52 6.32 -16.90
N LYS A 37 -18.06 7.31 -17.67
CA LYS A 37 -16.72 7.89 -17.51
C LYS A 37 -16.56 8.54 -16.12
N GLN A 38 -17.52 9.36 -15.71
CA GLN A 38 -17.50 9.99 -14.38
C GLN A 38 -17.55 8.97 -13.24
N ASN A 39 -18.43 7.97 -13.37
CA ASN A 39 -18.53 6.92 -12.36
C ASN A 39 -17.24 6.09 -12.26
N LEU A 40 -16.59 5.81 -13.39
CA LEU A 40 -15.35 5.07 -13.44
C LEU A 40 -14.20 5.87 -12.79
N GLU A 41 -14.06 7.14 -13.16
CA GLU A 41 -13.06 8.04 -12.56
C GLU A 41 -13.23 8.15 -11.04
N SER A 42 -14.46 8.38 -10.57
CA SER A 42 -14.73 8.47 -9.12
C SER A 42 -14.52 7.14 -8.40
N SER A 43 -14.87 6.01 -9.01
CA SER A 43 -14.64 4.67 -8.44
C SER A 43 -13.15 4.33 -8.34
N ILE A 44 -12.36 4.67 -9.35
CA ILE A 44 -10.89 4.48 -9.32
C ILE A 44 -10.26 5.36 -8.24
N GLN A 45 -10.66 6.62 -8.16
CA GLN A 45 -10.15 7.53 -7.13
C GLN A 45 -10.49 7.05 -5.73
N GLN A 46 -11.75 6.69 -5.48
CA GLN A 46 -12.19 6.15 -4.19
C GLN A 46 -11.46 4.86 -3.81
N SER A 47 -11.28 3.95 -4.76
CA SER A 47 -10.52 2.71 -4.53
C SER A 47 -9.05 3.01 -4.23
N GLY A 48 -8.45 3.99 -4.89
CA GLY A 48 -7.10 4.46 -4.64
C GLY A 48 -6.94 5.04 -3.22
N GLU A 49 -7.86 5.90 -2.80
CA GLU A 49 -7.86 6.51 -1.46
C GLU A 49 -8.04 5.45 -0.35
N LEU A 50 -8.96 4.50 -0.54
CA LEU A 50 -9.16 3.40 0.41
C LEU A 50 -7.91 2.51 0.52
N THR A 51 -7.26 2.21 -0.60
CA THR A 51 -6.03 1.42 -0.62
C THR A 51 -4.89 2.18 0.07
N ALA A 52 -4.71 3.46 -0.22
CA ALA A 52 -3.69 4.30 0.41
C ALA A 52 -3.92 4.39 1.92
N SER A 53 -5.16 4.62 2.36
CA SER A 53 -5.54 4.63 3.78
C SER A 53 -5.27 3.30 4.47
N SER A 54 -5.56 2.18 3.80
CA SER A 54 -5.31 0.84 4.33
C SER A 54 -3.80 0.59 4.53
N VAL A 55 -2.97 0.98 3.56
CA VAL A 55 -1.51 0.89 3.67
C VAL A 55 -0.98 1.79 4.79
N GLN A 56 -1.49 3.01 4.90
CA GLN A 56 -1.10 3.93 5.97
C GLN A 56 -1.44 3.36 7.35
N ASN A 57 -2.65 2.85 7.54
CA ASN A 57 -3.07 2.23 8.80
C ASN A 57 -2.23 1.01 9.13
N TRP A 58 -1.92 0.19 8.12
CA TRP A 58 -1.07 -0.98 8.27
C TRP A 58 0.36 -0.60 8.72
N LEU A 59 0.97 0.43 8.12
CA LEU A 59 2.29 0.94 8.52
C LEU A 59 2.26 1.54 9.92
N SER A 60 1.25 2.38 10.22
CA SER A 60 1.11 3.01 11.53
C SER A 60 1.00 1.98 12.66
N GLY A 61 0.23 0.92 12.46
CA GLY A 61 0.14 -0.18 13.42
C GLY A 61 1.50 -0.85 13.68
N ARG A 62 2.32 -1.03 12.66
CA ARG A 62 3.66 -1.62 12.80
C ARG A 62 4.66 -0.68 13.48
N ILE A 63 4.56 0.59 13.22
CA ILE A 63 5.36 1.62 13.91
C ILE A 63 5.04 1.60 15.41
N LEU A 64 3.75 1.56 15.79
CA LEU A 64 3.35 1.49 17.21
C LEU A 64 3.90 0.23 17.91
N VAL A 65 3.91 -0.92 17.22
CA VAL A 65 4.51 -2.15 17.77
C VAL A 65 6.02 -1.95 18.00
N LEU A 66 6.72 -1.32 17.05
CA LEU A 66 8.15 -1.02 17.19
C LEU A 66 8.42 0.02 18.29
N GLU A 67 7.59 1.06 18.42
CA GLU A 67 7.67 2.04 19.50
C GLU A 67 7.54 1.38 20.87
N SER A 68 6.66 0.40 21.02
CA SER A 68 6.55 -0.36 22.27
C SER A 68 7.82 -1.13 22.60
N LEU A 69 8.54 -1.63 21.60
CA LEU A 69 9.84 -2.28 21.78
C LEU A 69 10.88 -1.30 22.30
N THR A 70 11.04 -0.14 21.65
CA THR A 70 12.02 0.86 22.06
C THR A 70 11.73 1.43 23.44
N GLN A 71 10.48 1.63 23.81
CA GLN A 71 10.09 2.03 25.17
C GLN A 71 10.48 0.97 26.21
N ASN A 72 10.23 -0.32 25.91
CA ASN A 72 10.64 -1.39 26.81
C ASN A 72 12.17 -1.44 26.99
N VAL A 73 12.93 -1.28 25.91
CA VAL A 73 14.40 -1.21 25.97
C VAL A 73 14.86 -0.02 26.79
N ALA A 74 14.26 1.16 26.60
CA ALA A 74 14.59 2.37 27.36
C ALA A 74 14.28 2.23 28.85
N HIS A 75 13.17 1.60 29.22
CA HIS A 75 12.79 1.38 30.63
C HIS A 75 13.68 0.36 31.35
N GLN A 76 14.07 -0.73 30.68
CA GLN A 76 14.88 -1.79 31.28
C GLN A 76 16.38 -1.49 31.23
N GLY A 77 16.82 -0.59 30.37
CA GLY A 77 18.23 -0.19 30.25
C GLY A 77 19.14 -1.38 29.95
N SER A 78 20.24 -1.48 30.67
CA SER A 78 21.23 -2.56 30.49
C SER A 78 20.76 -3.96 30.94
N ALA A 79 19.64 -4.06 31.64
CA ALA A 79 19.08 -5.33 32.12
C ALA A 79 18.13 -6.00 31.09
N VAL A 80 17.93 -5.39 29.92
CA VAL A 80 16.98 -5.88 28.92
C VAL A 80 17.44 -7.21 28.29
N ASP A 81 16.54 -8.19 28.26
CA ASP A 81 16.71 -9.42 27.51
C ASP A 81 16.29 -9.17 26.04
N LEU A 82 17.21 -8.63 25.23
CA LEU A 82 16.94 -8.33 23.82
C LEU A 82 16.50 -9.56 23.01
N PRO A 83 17.13 -10.74 23.12
CA PRO A 83 16.66 -11.94 22.44
C PRO A 83 15.20 -12.29 22.75
N GLY A 84 14.83 -12.34 24.01
CA GLY A 84 13.45 -12.64 24.42
C GLY A 84 12.46 -11.54 24.01
N LEU A 85 12.89 -10.29 24.01
CA LEU A 85 12.04 -9.17 23.63
C LEU A 85 11.69 -9.18 22.14
N VAL A 86 12.67 -9.43 21.25
CA VAL A 86 12.42 -9.48 19.78
C VAL A 86 11.75 -10.78 19.33
N ASP A 87 11.71 -11.80 20.20
CA ASP A 87 11.05 -13.09 19.91
C ASP A 87 9.57 -13.12 20.31
N GLN A 88 9.03 -12.03 20.81
CA GLN A 88 7.63 -11.97 21.21
C GLN A 88 6.69 -12.12 20.01
N PRO A 89 5.51 -12.77 20.17
CA PRO A 89 4.53 -12.97 19.10
C PRO A 89 4.10 -11.67 18.41
N ALA A 90 4.10 -10.55 19.14
CA ALA A 90 3.80 -9.23 18.58
C ALA A 90 4.75 -8.83 17.44
N PHE A 91 5.99 -9.32 17.47
CA PHE A 91 6.98 -9.06 16.42
C PHE A 91 7.03 -10.20 15.41
N THR A 92 7.16 -11.45 15.85
CA THR A 92 7.34 -12.60 14.97
C THR A 92 6.14 -12.86 14.03
N SER A 93 4.93 -12.45 14.43
CA SER A 93 3.73 -12.54 13.58
C SER A 93 3.56 -11.35 12.62
N ASN A 94 4.22 -10.23 12.86
CA ASN A 94 4.04 -9.00 12.08
C ASN A 94 5.21 -8.67 11.15
N PHE A 95 6.40 -9.23 11.42
CA PHE A 95 7.63 -8.95 10.67
C PHE A 95 8.33 -10.25 10.28
N GLN A 96 8.95 -10.25 9.11
CA GLN A 96 9.80 -11.36 8.66
C GLN A 96 11.04 -11.49 9.55
N PHE A 97 11.62 -10.36 9.94
CA PHE A 97 12.73 -10.25 10.86
C PHE A 97 12.52 -9.09 11.81
N THR A 98 12.80 -9.31 13.09
CA THR A 98 12.91 -8.23 14.08
C THR A 98 14.33 -8.24 14.63
N TYR A 99 14.96 -7.09 14.70
CA TYR A 99 16.36 -7.01 15.09
C TYR A 99 16.71 -5.68 15.79
N VAL A 100 17.74 -5.77 16.62
CA VAL A 100 18.33 -4.63 17.33
C VAL A 100 19.83 -4.60 17.03
N GLY A 101 20.33 -3.46 16.58
CA GLY A 101 21.75 -3.18 16.42
C GLY A 101 22.20 -2.20 17.51
N GLN A 102 23.12 -2.63 18.35
CA GLN A 102 23.64 -1.77 19.41
C GLN A 102 24.79 -0.90 18.90
N THR A 103 25.07 0.19 19.62
CA THR A 103 26.17 1.12 19.31
C THR A 103 27.56 0.48 19.40
N ASN A 104 27.71 -0.58 20.22
CA ASN A 104 28.93 -1.38 20.32
C ASN A 104 29.11 -2.39 19.17
N GLY A 105 28.12 -2.49 18.23
CA GLY A 105 28.14 -3.41 17.10
C GLY A 105 27.48 -4.77 17.38
N VAL A 106 26.99 -5.03 18.59
CA VAL A 106 26.22 -6.24 18.87
C VAL A 106 24.92 -6.22 18.10
N PHE A 107 24.57 -7.35 17.50
CA PHE A 107 23.38 -7.53 16.69
C PHE A 107 22.55 -8.71 17.22
N THR A 108 21.28 -8.46 17.45
CA THR A 108 20.29 -9.46 17.89
C THR A 108 19.16 -9.50 16.89
N GLN A 109 18.81 -10.68 16.36
CA GLN A 109 17.75 -10.86 15.36
C GLN A 109 16.88 -12.06 15.69
N ARG A 110 15.60 -11.98 15.35
CA ARG A 110 14.66 -13.11 15.32
C ARG A 110 13.82 -13.08 14.03
N PRO A 111 13.52 -14.23 13.42
CA PRO A 111 14.17 -15.54 13.70
C PRO A 111 15.67 -15.50 13.46
N ASP A 112 16.37 -16.43 14.10
CA ASP A 112 17.84 -16.51 13.97
C ASP A 112 18.23 -16.77 12.51
N ALA A 113 19.26 -16.08 12.05
CA ALA A 113 19.85 -16.30 10.75
C ALA A 113 21.38 -16.14 10.82
N LYS A 114 22.08 -16.96 10.05
CA LYS A 114 23.54 -16.85 9.98
C LYS A 114 23.94 -15.59 9.23
N MET A 115 24.53 -14.64 9.93
CA MET A 115 25.09 -13.44 9.33
C MET A 115 26.40 -13.74 8.59
N PRO A 116 26.73 -12.98 7.54
CA PRO A 116 28.04 -13.04 6.90
C PRO A 116 29.15 -12.71 7.89
N ASP A 117 30.34 -13.26 7.64
CA ASP A 117 31.53 -12.96 8.45
C ASP A 117 31.83 -11.45 8.41
N GLY A 118 32.12 -10.88 9.57
CA GLY A 118 32.37 -9.44 9.71
C GLY A 118 31.13 -8.54 9.62
N TYR A 119 29.93 -9.11 9.77
CA TYR A 119 28.70 -8.31 9.76
C TYR A 119 28.71 -7.26 10.88
N ASP A 120 28.55 -5.99 10.48
CA ASP A 120 28.38 -4.86 11.40
C ASP A 120 27.05 -4.15 11.13
N PRO A 121 26.09 -4.18 12.06
CA PRO A 121 24.78 -3.54 11.90
C PRO A 121 24.90 -2.04 11.63
N ARG A 122 25.90 -1.37 12.20
CA ARG A 122 26.15 0.07 12.07
C ARG A 122 26.45 0.51 10.65
N GLN A 123 26.93 -0.42 9.80
CA GLN A 123 27.20 -0.15 8.37
C GLN A 123 25.96 -0.30 7.49
N ARG A 124 24.87 -0.84 8.03
CA ARG A 124 23.67 -1.13 7.26
C ARG A 124 22.82 0.12 7.00
N PRO A 125 22.11 0.19 5.84
CA PRO A 125 21.27 1.33 5.49
C PRO A 125 20.24 1.69 6.56
N TRP A 126 19.55 0.70 7.12
CA TRP A 126 18.54 0.90 8.14
C TRP A 126 19.09 1.56 9.41
N TYR A 127 20.29 1.17 9.85
CA TYR A 127 20.92 1.73 11.04
C TYR A 127 21.33 3.20 10.81
N LYS A 128 22.05 3.45 9.74
CA LYS A 128 22.52 4.81 9.40
C LYS A 128 21.36 5.79 9.22
N GLN A 129 20.30 5.33 8.56
CA GLN A 129 19.14 6.17 8.29
C GLN A 129 18.31 6.42 9.57
N ALA A 130 18.12 5.40 10.43
CA ALA A 130 17.42 5.56 11.69
C ALA A 130 18.12 6.56 12.61
N VAL A 131 19.45 6.41 12.79
CA VAL A 131 20.25 7.35 13.60
C VAL A 131 20.20 8.76 13.01
N ALA A 132 20.27 8.92 11.71
CA ALA A 132 20.21 10.22 11.05
C ALA A 132 18.81 10.87 11.12
N ALA A 133 17.75 10.08 11.11
CA ALA A 133 16.37 10.56 11.15
C ALA A 133 15.92 10.95 12.57
N ASP A 134 16.47 10.33 13.60
CA ASP A 134 16.11 10.50 15.02
C ASP A 134 14.59 10.32 15.27
N LYS A 135 13.97 9.44 14.51
CA LYS A 135 12.53 9.12 14.56
C LYS A 135 12.23 7.83 13.79
N PRO A 136 11.03 7.24 13.97
CA PRO A 136 10.60 6.10 13.16
C PRO A 136 10.67 6.43 11.67
N MET A 137 11.24 5.52 10.89
CA MET A 137 11.40 5.69 9.46
C MET A 137 11.25 4.37 8.71
N LEU A 138 10.87 4.46 7.44
CA LEU A 138 10.80 3.35 6.50
C LEU A 138 11.94 3.49 5.48
N THR A 139 12.76 2.45 5.34
CA THR A 139 13.85 2.49 4.34
C THR A 139 13.30 2.32 2.93
N PRO A 140 13.98 2.83 1.89
CA PRO A 140 13.84 2.29 0.56
C PRO A 140 14.17 0.79 0.53
N PRO A 141 13.70 0.02 -0.48
CA PRO A 141 14.10 -1.38 -0.66
C PRO A 141 15.62 -1.52 -0.77
N TYR A 142 16.20 -2.48 -0.04
CA TYR A 142 17.63 -2.79 -0.10
C TYR A 142 17.88 -4.30 0.08
N MET A 143 19.10 -4.76 -0.22
CA MET A 143 19.48 -6.16 -0.07
C MET A 143 19.77 -6.51 1.39
N ALA A 144 19.04 -7.48 1.94
CA ALA A 144 19.32 -8.00 3.27
C ALA A 144 20.69 -8.68 3.32
N ALA A 145 21.31 -8.74 4.51
CA ALA A 145 22.59 -9.42 4.71
C ALA A 145 22.49 -10.93 4.46
N VAL A 146 21.33 -11.50 4.72
CA VAL A 146 21.01 -12.94 4.51
C VAL A 146 20.45 -13.23 3.12
N GLY A 147 20.44 -12.22 2.22
CA GLY A 147 19.88 -12.32 0.88
C GLY A 147 18.40 -11.92 0.80
N GLY A 148 17.97 -11.57 -0.42
CA GLY A 148 16.63 -11.06 -0.68
C GLY A 148 16.48 -9.55 -0.50
N GLN A 149 15.46 -9.00 -1.16
CA GLN A 149 15.13 -7.59 -1.08
C GLN A 149 14.16 -7.34 0.07
N ILE A 150 14.47 -6.39 0.92
CA ILE A 150 13.66 -6.03 2.09
C ILE A 150 13.44 -4.52 2.20
N VAL A 151 12.40 -4.18 2.94
CA VAL A 151 12.11 -2.83 3.44
C VAL A 151 12.09 -2.94 4.97
N THR A 152 12.69 -1.99 5.66
CA THR A 152 12.79 -2.00 7.13
C THR A 152 12.09 -0.78 7.71
N ILE A 153 11.26 -1.02 8.73
CA ILE A 153 10.83 0.04 9.65
C ILE A 153 11.88 0.08 10.76
N ALA A 154 12.53 1.22 10.93
CA ALA A 154 13.63 1.38 11.91
C ALA A 154 13.38 2.58 12.82
N MET A 155 13.87 2.48 14.06
CA MET A 155 13.92 3.56 15.06
C MET A 155 15.32 3.63 15.65
N PRO A 156 15.79 4.83 16.08
CA PRO A 156 17.04 5.01 16.81
C PRO A 156 16.93 4.48 18.24
#